data_cd606954e3c06b7bbf28676be0d9b637
#
_entry.id   cd606954e3c06b7bbf28676be0d9b637
#
_cell.length_a   1.000
_cell.length_b   1.000
_cell.length_c   1.000
_cell.angle_alpha   90.00
_cell.angle_beta   90.00
_cell.angle_gamma   90.00
#
_symmetry.space_group_name_H-M   'P 1'
#
loop_
_entity.id
_entity.type
_entity.pdbx_description
1 polymer ?
#
loop_
_entity_poly.entity_id
_entity_poly.type
_entity_poly.pdbx_seq_one_letter_code
_entity_poly.pdbx_strand_id
1 'polypeptide(L)'
;RNVVKDVVRNLQEKDMLPAIYFTFSRKRCDEQMENCASLCLVTPKEQEEIRQIIDDYIAENPYLYKNKHIEYLLQGVASHHAGLLPGWKMLVEKLFQKGLIKVVFATETLAAGINMPARSTVISSISKRTDSGHRILTPSEFLQMSGRAGRRGMDEIGYVTIVGSPFQTPEEVAELVLSDANPLESKFSPSYSMVLNLLQRFTLEEAKELVLKSFGYFSSSSRIEPLLLLHDEIDAKINECNSFVC
;
A
#
# COMPACT_ATOMS: atom_id res chain seq x y z
N ARG A 1 14.87 -5.50 24.71
CA ARG A 1 15.38 -4.58 23.70
C ARG A 1 14.24 -4.20 22.75
N ASN A 2 14.03 -2.90 22.53
CA ASN A 2 12.96 -2.45 21.64
C ASN A 2 13.55 -2.17 20.25
N VAL A 3 13.45 -3.17 19.36
CA VAL A 3 14.00 -3.12 18.00
C VAL A 3 13.54 -1.88 17.23
N VAL A 4 12.27 -1.47 17.40
CA VAL A 4 11.70 -0.31 16.69
C VAL A 4 12.38 0.99 17.10
N LYS A 5 12.60 1.21 18.41
CA LYS A 5 13.36 2.37 18.92
C LYS A 5 14.77 2.39 18.38
N ASP A 6 15.44 1.24 18.36
CA ASP A 6 16.83 1.12 17.86
C ASP A 6 16.89 1.47 16.36
N VAL A 7 15.91 1.02 15.56
CA VAL A 7 15.80 1.37 14.14
C VAL A 7 15.58 2.88 13.96
N VAL A 8 14.60 3.46 14.66
CA VAL A 8 14.29 4.90 14.54
C VAL A 8 15.47 5.76 14.97
N ARG A 9 16.16 5.40 16.06
CA ARG A 9 17.39 6.10 16.50
C ARG A 9 18.48 6.02 15.44
N ASN A 10 18.70 4.86 14.85
CA ASN A 10 19.69 4.68 13.79
C ASN A 10 19.38 5.55 12.56
N LEU A 11 18.09 5.65 12.18
CA LEU A 11 17.66 6.55 11.09
C LEU A 11 17.92 8.01 11.43
N GLN A 12 17.68 8.43 12.68
CA GLN A 12 17.97 9.78 13.14
C GLN A 12 19.47 10.09 13.12
N GLU A 13 20.29 9.20 13.67
CA GLU A 13 21.76 9.34 13.70
C GLU A 13 22.39 9.41 12.30
N LYS A 14 21.78 8.75 11.32
CA LYS A 14 22.25 8.73 9.92
C LYS A 14 21.62 9.80 9.03
N ASP A 15 20.86 10.73 9.60
CA ASP A 15 20.10 11.75 8.84
C ASP A 15 19.19 11.14 7.76
N MET A 16 18.49 10.05 8.10
CA MET A 16 17.60 9.33 7.19
C MET A 16 16.10 9.58 7.48
N LEU A 17 15.77 10.56 8.33
CA LEU A 17 14.41 11.01 8.58
C LEU A 17 14.01 12.13 7.59
N PRO A 18 12.69 12.32 7.29
CA PRO A 18 11.54 11.61 7.81
C PRO A 18 11.37 10.20 7.21
N ALA A 19 10.74 9.33 7.97
CA ALA A 19 10.52 7.94 7.58
C ALA A 19 9.06 7.50 7.70
N ILE A 20 8.64 6.59 6.82
CA ILE A 20 7.41 5.81 6.97
C ILE A 20 7.80 4.42 7.40
N TYR A 21 7.28 4.00 8.55
CA TYR A 21 7.50 2.67 9.11
C TYR A 21 6.26 1.79 8.85
N PHE A 22 6.35 0.89 7.90
CA PHE A 22 5.25 0.01 7.53
C PHE A 22 5.12 -1.18 8.47
N THR A 23 3.90 -1.39 8.98
CA THR A 23 3.50 -2.57 9.76
C THR A 23 2.24 -3.18 9.15
N PHE A 24 1.93 -4.44 9.51
CA PHE A 24 0.74 -5.14 9.00
C PHE A 24 -0.39 -5.21 10.02
N SER A 25 -0.38 -4.35 11.04
CA SER A 25 -1.40 -4.30 12.08
C SER A 25 -1.64 -2.87 12.54
N ARG A 26 -2.92 -2.46 12.58
CA ARG A 26 -3.35 -1.15 13.11
C ARG A 26 -2.89 -0.97 14.57
N LYS A 27 -3.11 -2.01 15.38
CA LYS A 27 -2.69 -2.02 16.79
C LYS A 27 -1.19 -1.81 16.93
N ARG A 28 -0.38 -2.46 16.08
CA ARG A 28 1.08 -2.27 16.09
C ARG A 28 1.49 -0.86 15.67
N CYS A 29 0.76 -0.20 14.77
CA CYS A 29 1.04 1.19 14.44
C CYS A 29 0.98 2.08 15.68
N ASP A 30 -0.10 1.95 16.46
CA ASP A 30 -0.30 2.75 17.67
C ASP A 30 0.71 2.38 18.77
N GLU A 31 0.92 1.09 19.05
CA GLU A 31 1.91 0.62 20.03
C GLU A 31 3.34 1.10 19.71
N GLN A 32 3.72 1.10 18.43
CA GLN A 32 5.07 1.52 18.03
C GLN A 32 5.22 3.05 18.07
N MET A 33 4.18 3.80 17.73
CA MET A 33 4.12 5.24 17.92
C MET A 33 4.32 5.59 19.41
N GLU A 34 3.54 4.98 20.30
CA GLU A 34 3.66 5.17 21.75
C GLU A 34 5.07 4.85 22.26
N ASN A 35 5.62 3.72 21.83
CA ASN A 35 6.99 3.32 22.18
C ASN A 35 8.05 4.34 21.73
N CYS A 36 7.90 4.96 20.58
CA CYS A 36 8.89 5.88 20.03
C CYS A 36 8.73 7.33 20.48
N ALA A 37 7.62 7.71 21.12
CA ALA A 37 7.38 9.06 21.61
C ALA A 37 8.49 9.59 22.54
N SER A 38 9.08 8.71 23.35
CA SER A 38 10.18 9.07 24.25
C SER A 38 11.51 9.44 23.56
N LEU A 39 11.60 9.29 22.23
CA LEU A 39 12.81 9.65 21.47
C LEU A 39 12.93 11.17 21.24
N CYS A 40 11.83 11.92 21.35
CA CYS A 40 11.79 13.38 21.13
C CYS A 40 12.48 13.77 19.82
N LEU A 41 11.87 13.40 18.69
CA LEU A 41 12.51 13.55 17.38
C LEU A 41 12.47 14.97 16.81
N VAL A 42 11.84 15.90 17.51
CA VAL A 42 11.66 17.31 17.12
C VAL A 42 12.36 18.25 18.09
N THR A 43 12.77 19.41 17.57
CA THR A 43 13.30 20.51 18.37
C THR A 43 12.16 21.24 19.11
N PRO A 44 12.46 22.01 20.19
CA PRO A 44 11.46 22.83 20.86
C PRO A 44 10.74 23.82 19.93
N LYS A 45 11.43 24.34 18.92
CA LYS A 45 10.85 25.24 17.92
C LYS A 45 9.84 24.51 17.03
N GLU A 46 10.20 23.33 16.55
CA GLU A 46 9.29 22.48 15.75
C GLU A 46 8.09 22.03 16.57
N GLN A 47 8.29 21.73 17.86
CA GLN A 47 7.20 21.34 18.76
C GLN A 47 6.18 22.47 18.93
N GLU A 48 6.64 23.73 19.04
CA GLU A 48 5.75 24.88 19.10
C GLU A 48 5.00 25.11 17.78
N GLU A 49 5.68 24.94 16.64
CA GLU A 49 5.04 25.00 15.33
C GLU A 49 3.97 23.90 15.15
N ILE A 50 4.26 22.68 15.61
CA ILE A 50 3.28 21.59 15.61
C ILE A 50 2.07 21.97 16.46
N ARG A 51 2.28 22.51 17.65
CA ARG A 51 1.21 22.93 18.57
C ARG A 51 0.29 23.96 17.91
N GLN A 52 0.86 25.00 17.32
CA GLN A 52 0.09 26.01 16.63
C GLN A 52 -0.76 25.45 15.49
N ILE A 53 -0.18 24.55 14.67
CA ILE A 53 -0.90 23.91 13.57
C ILE A 53 -2.05 23.03 14.09
N ILE A 54 -1.82 22.31 15.20
CA ILE A 54 -2.86 21.48 15.83
C ILE A 54 -4.00 22.36 16.35
N ASP A 55 -3.69 23.44 17.05
CA ASP A 55 -4.69 24.35 17.64
C ASP A 55 -5.55 24.98 16.54
N ASP A 56 -4.92 25.49 15.48
CA ASP A 56 -5.64 26.06 14.32
C ASP A 56 -6.52 24.99 13.64
N TYR A 57 -6.00 23.77 13.45
CA TYR A 57 -6.73 22.70 12.80
C TYR A 57 -7.91 22.19 13.65
N ILE A 58 -7.74 22.11 14.96
CA ILE A 58 -8.80 21.70 15.90
C ILE A 58 -9.89 22.80 16.01
N ALA A 59 -9.54 24.07 15.90
CA ALA A 59 -10.53 25.16 15.85
C ALA A 59 -11.52 24.99 14.69
N GLU A 60 -11.03 24.50 13.54
CA GLU A 60 -11.86 24.16 12.38
C GLU A 60 -12.54 22.78 12.49
N ASN A 61 -11.97 21.87 13.31
CA ASN A 61 -12.39 20.47 13.47
C ASN A 61 -12.57 20.10 14.95
N PRO A 62 -13.55 20.67 15.68
CA PRO A 62 -13.65 20.54 17.14
C PRO A 62 -13.80 19.10 17.66
N TYR A 63 -14.28 18.17 16.82
CA TYR A 63 -14.41 16.75 17.17
C TYR A 63 -13.09 16.04 17.43
N LEU A 64 -11.94 16.65 17.07
CA LEU A 64 -10.59 16.13 17.27
C LEU A 64 -9.97 16.57 18.61
N TYR A 65 -10.59 17.49 19.35
CA TYR A 65 -10.05 18.11 20.57
C TYR A 65 -9.55 17.13 21.64
N LYS A 66 -10.23 15.99 21.80
CA LYS A 66 -9.87 14.97 22.80
C LYS A 66 -9.04 13.81 22.24
N ASN A 67 -8.38 13.98 21.11
CA ASN A 67 -7.59 12.90 20.53
C ASN A 67 -6.34 12.65 21.38
N LYS A 68 -6.24 11.46 21.96
CA LYS A 68 -5.12 11.02 22.79
C LYS A 68 -3.76 11.00 22.07
N HIS A 69 -3.76 11.05 20.74
CA HIS A 69 -2.53 11.02 19.95
C HIS A 69 -1.87 12.40 19.77
N ILE A 70 -2.47 13.49 20.25
CA ILE A 70 -1.90 14.85 20.15
C ILE A 70 -0.49 14.90 20.78
N GLU A 71 -0.33 14.27 21.94
CA GLU A 71 0.96 14.26 22.64
C GLU A 71 2.08 13.61 21.83
N TYR A 72 1.76 12.60 21.02
CA TYR A 72 2.74 11.93 20.17
C TYR A 72 3.13 12.78 18.95
N LEU A 73 2.18 13.53 18.38
CA LEU A 73 2.50 14.50 17.33
C LEU A 73 3.52 15.54 17.80
N LEU A 74 3.38 16.00 19.05
CA LEU A 74 4.33 16.96 19.67
C LEU A 74 5.73 16.37 19.87
N GLN A 75 5.90 15.05 19.76
CA GLN A 75 7.20 14.37 19.80
C GLN A 75 7.73 14.01 18.40
N GLY A 76 7.01 14.38 17.34
CA GLY A 76 7.38 14.11 15.96
C GLY A 76 7.08 12.71 15.48
N VAL A 77 6.19 11.98 16.17
CA VAL A 77 5.74 10.63 15.78
C VAL A 77 4.23 10.57 15.59
N ALA A 78 3.78 9.76 14.64
CA ALA A 78 2.37 9.57 14.36
C ALA A 78 2.05 8.14 13.92
N SER A 79 0.80 7.73 14.07
CA SER A 79 0.25 6.56 13.37
C SER A 79 -0.68 6.99 12.23
N HIS A 80 -0.75 6.18 11.17
CA HIS A 80 -1.64 6.40 10.04
C HIS A 80 -2.19 5.07 9.51
N HIS A 81 -3.46 4.81 9.77
CA HIS A 81 -4.14 3.59 9.35
C HIS A 81 -5.66 3.81 9.20
N ALA A 82 -6.35 2.86 8.58
CA ALA A 82 -7.78 2.97 8.26
C ALA A 82 -8.72 3.05 9.49
N GLY A 83 -8.22 2.76 10.69
CA GLY A 83 -8.99 2.88 11.95
C GLY A 83 -9.04 4.30 12.54
N LEU A 84 -8.28 5.24 11.96
CA LEU A 84 -8.26 6.64 12.41
C LEU A 84 -9.30 7.49 11.67
N LEU A 85 -9.79 8.54 12.32
CA LEU A 85 -10.72 9.49 11.72
C LEU A 85 -10.08 10.17 10.50
N PRO A 86 -10.84 10.40 9.41
CA PRO A 86 -10.31 11.05 8.20
C PRO A 86 -9.63 12.40 8.49
N GLY A 87 -10.27 13.27 9.29
CA GLY A 87 -9.68 14.56 9.66
C GLY A 87 -8.36 14.42 10.44
N TRP A 88 -8.24 13.40 11.28
CA TRP A 88 -6.99 13.12 11.97
C TRP A 88 -5.87 12.69 11.00
N LYS A 89 -6.17 11.82 10.04
CA LYS A 89 -5.21 11.42 9.02
C LYS A 89 -4.74 12.61 8.18
N MET A 90 -5.64 13.50 7.80
CA MET A 90 -5.30 14.73 7.07
C MET A 90 -4.35 15.64 7.89
N LEU A 91 -4.55 15.76 9.20
CA LEU A 91 -3.64 16.50 10.08
C LEU A 91 -2.24 15.87 10.11
N VAL A 92 -2.16 14.55 10.27
CA VAL A 92 -0.89 13.81 10.23
C VAL A 92 -0.17 14.02 8.89
N GLU A 93 -0.90 13.91 7.78
CA GLU A 93 -0.36 14.11 6.43
C GLU A 93 0.18 15.54 6.25
N LYS A 94 -0.56 16.56 6.70
CA LYS A 94 -0.15 17.97 6.66
C LYS A 94 1.14 18.22 7.45
N LEU A 95 1.22 17.68 8.66
CA LEU A 95 2.41 17.80 9.52
C LEU A 95 3.62 17.05 8.95
N PHE A 96 3.39 15.87 8.36
CA PHE A 96 4.44 15.08 7.74
C PHE A 96 5.00 15.76 6.48
N GLN A 97 4.15 16.29 5.62
CA GLN A 97 4.56 17.04 4.42
C GLN A 97 5.38 18.30 4.77
N LYS A 98 5.12 18.91 5.92
CA LYS A 98 5.92 20.02 6.45
C LYS A 98 7.26 19.57 7.08
N GLY A 99 7.52 18.26 7.16
CA GLY A 99 8.72 17.71 7.79
C GLY A 99 8.72 17.78 9.33
N LEU A 100 7.57 18.08 9.94
CA LEU A 100 7.41 18.21 11.40
C LEU A 100 7.20 16.86 12.07
N ILE A 101 6.50 15.93 11.43
CA ILE A 101 6.46 14.52 11.85
C ILE A 101 7.65 13.81 11.22
N LYS A 102 8.48 13.20 12.07
CA LYS A 102 9.72 12.54 11.64
C LYS A 102 9.52 11.06 11.33
N VAL A 103 8.56 10.40 12.01
CA VAL A 103 8.23 9.00 11.75
C VAL A 103 6.73 8.80 11.77
N VAL A 104 6.20 8.18 10.71
CA VAL A 104 4.81 7.73 10.63
C VAL A 104 4.77 6.21 10.63
N PHE A 105 4.10 5.61 11.62
CA PHE A 105 3.81 4.19 11.66
C PHE A 105 2.52 3.93 10.88
N ALA A 106 2.60 3.18 9.80
CA ALA A 106 1.49 3.01 8.88
C ALA A 106 1.26 1.57 8.46
N THR A 107 0.03 1.26 8.07
CA THR A 107 -0.28 0.02 7.37
C THR A 107 -0.04 0.16 5.86
N GLU A 108 0.06 -0.97 5.15
CA GLU A 108 0.31 -1.00 3.69
C GLU A 108 -0.69 -0.17 2.87
N THR A 109 -1.90 0.07 3.40
CA THR A 109 -2.93 0.88 2.75
C THR A 109 -2.52 2.33 2.51
N LEU A 110 -1.61 2.87 3.31
CA LEU A 110 -1.03 4.19 3.08
C LEU A 110 -0.22 4.23 1.78
N ALA A 111 0.47 3.14 1.46
CA ALA A 111 1.31 3.08 0.26
C ALA A 111 0.52 3.24 -1.04
N ALA A 112 -0.75 2.82 -1.09
CA ALA A 112 -1.57 2.81 -2.29
C ALA A 112 -2.39 4.08 -2.53
N GLY A 113 -2.70 4.88 -1.51
CA GLY A 113 -3.76 5.89 -1.60
C GLY A 113 -3.34 7.35 -1.41
N ILE A 114 -2.13 7.66 -0.98
CA ILE A 114 -1.76 9.00 -0.53
C ILE A 114 -0.38 9.39 -1.07
N ASN A 115 -0.26 10.65 -1.51
CA ASN A 115 1.02 11.23 -1.89
C ASN A 115 1.80 11.69 -0.64
N MET A 116 2.44 10.74 0.02
CA MET A 116 3.23 10.96 1.23
C MET A 116 4.61 10.32 1.06
N PRO A 117 5.51 10.94 0.27
CA PRO A 117 6.87 10.44 0.15
C PRO A 117 7.68 10.76 1.40
N ALA A 118 8.60 9.87 1.75
CA ALA A 118 9.53 10.02 2.86
C ALA A 118 10.97 9.89 2.35
N ARG A 119 11.94 10.38 3.10
CA ARG A 119 13.35 10.11 2.79
C ARG A 119 13.66 8.62 2.91
N SER A 120 13.06 7.98 3.93
CA SER A 120 13.23 6.55 4.16
C SER A 120 11.90 5.82 4.31
N THR A 121 11.87 4.56 3.90
CA THR A 121 10.83 3.62 4.28
C THR A 121 11.42 2.46 5.08
N VAL A 122 10.71 2.03 6.11
CA VAL A 122 11.04 0.85 6.89
C VAL A 122 9.94 -0.18 6.72
N ILE A 123 10.29 -1.39 6.39
CA ILE A 123 9.37 -2.52 6.24
C ILE A 123 9.62 -3.47 7.40
N SER A 124 8.64 -3.61 8.30
CA SER A 124 8.80 -4.35 9.55
C SER A 124 8.99 -5.86 9.36
N SER A 125 8.57 -6.39 8.23
CA SER A 125 8.69 -7.82 7.86
C SER A 125 8.39 -7.97 6.38
N ILE A 126 9.01 -8.91 5.71
CA ILE A 126 8.63 -9.32 4.34
C ILE A 126 7.51 -10.37 4.32
N SER A 127 7.03 -10.80 5.49
CA SER A 127 5.91 -11.74 5.62
C SER A 127 4.75 -11.10 6.34
N LYS A 128 3.54 -11.33 5.84
CA LYS A 128 2.29 -10.86 6.47
C LYS A 128 1.31 -11.99 6.70
N ARG A 129 0.47 -11.83 7.72
CA ARG A 129 -0.61 -12.75 8.00
C ARG A 129 -1.81 -12.46 7.10
N THR A 130 -2.35 -13.50 6.50
CA THR A 130 -3.59 -13.51 5.71
C THR A 130 -4.59 -14.49 6.33
N ASP A 131 -5.79 -14.55 5.79
CA ASP A 131 -6.81 -15.52 6.22
C ASP A 131 -6.37 -16.97 6.03
N SER A 132 -5.50 -17.21 5.04
CA SER A 132 -4.92 -18.53 4.73
C SER A 132 -3.60 -18.83 5.47
N GLY A 133 -3.16 -17.96 6.39
CA GLY A 133 -1.89 -18.10 7.12
C GLY A 133 -0.87 -17.00 6.82
N HIS A 134 0.42 -17.30 7.02
CA HIS A 134 1.51 -16.37 6.70
C HIS A 134 1.97 -16.57 5.25
N ARG A 135 2.17 -15.46 4.53
CA ARG A 135 2.81 -15.46 3.21
C ARG A 135 3.83 -14.34 3.08
N ILE A 136 4.79 -14.51 2.21
CA ILE A 136 5.73 -13.47 1.80
C ILE A 136 4.98 -12.39 1.00
N LEU A 137 5.44 -11.16 1.08
CA LEU A 137 4.94 -10.04 0.27
C LEU A 137 5.12 -10.35 -1.23
N THR A 138 4.17 -9.93 -2.03
CA THR A 138 4.40 -9.93 -3.48
C THR A 138 5.38 -8.81 -3.85
N PRO A 139 6.10 -8.94 -4.98
CA PRO A 139 6.96 -7.88 -5.49
C PRO A 139 6.22 -6.53 -5.62
N SER A 140 4.98 -6.54 -6.08
CA SER A 140 4.16 -5.33 -6.19
C SER A 140 3.85 -4.69 -4.83
N GLU A 141 3.54 -5.47 -3.80
CA GLU A 141 3.34 -4.96 -2.43
C GLU A 141 4.62 -4.35 -1.86
N PHE A 142 5.75 -5.02 -2.07
CA PHE A 142 7.05 -4.50 -1.67
C PHE A 142 7.37 -3.18 -2.39
N LEU A 143 7.21 -3.13 -3.72
CA LEU A 143 7.49 -1.94 -4.52
C LEU A 143 6.56 -0.77 -4.18
N GLN A 144 5.30 -1.00 -3.84
CA GLN A 144 4.39 0.06 -3.36
C GLN A 144 4.90 0.73 -2.08
N MET A 145 5.42 -0.05 -1.13
CA MET A 145 5.95 0.47 0.13
C MET A 145 7.34 1.09 -0.05
N SER A 146 8.25 0.39 -0.72
CA SER A 146 9.62 0.87 -0.97
C SER A 146 9.65 2.08 -1.89
N GLY A 147 8.73 2.17 -2.86
CA GLY A 147 8.57 3.30 -3.78
C GLY A 147 8.11 4.61 -3.12
N ARG A 148 7.88 4.63 -1.81
CA ARG A 148 7.67 5.85 -1.02
C ARG A 148 8.97 6.47 -0.51
N ALA A 149 10.09 5.78 -0.67
CA ALA A 149 11.41 6.27 -0.29
C ALA A 149 11.96 7.23 -1.34
N GLY A 150 12.52 8.36 -0.88
CA GLY A 150 13.06 9.42 -1.72
C GLY A 150 11.99 10.45 -2.13
N ARG A 151 12.18 11.69 -1.67
CA ARG A 151 11.32 12.83 -2.00
C ARG A 151 11.86 13.52 -3.24
N ARG A 152 11.07 13.49 -4.31
CA ARG A 152 11.47 14.10 -5.60
C ARG A 152 11.82 15.58 -5.40
N GLY A 153 12.98 15.99 -5.88
CA GLY A 153 13.49 17.37 -5.79
C GLY A 153 14.04 17.77 -4.42
N MET A 154 14.06 16.87 -3.44
CA MET A 154 14.60 17.13 -2.10
C MET A 154 15.71 16.14 -1.71
N ASP A 155 15.56 14.87 -2.05
CA ASP A 155 16.52 13.81 -1.70
C ASP A 155 17.21 13.30 -2.96
N GLU A 156 18.54 13.14 -2.92
CA GLU A 156 19.31 12.49 -3.98
C GLU A 156 19.12 10.97 -3.95
N ILE A 157 18.97 10.42 -2.73
CA ILE A 157 18.83 8.99 -2.48
C ILE A 157 17.69 8.75 -1.51
N GLY A 158 16.80 7.82 -1.84
CA GLY A 158 15.82 7.24 -0.94
C GLY A 158 16.35 5.96 -0.30
N TYR A 159 16.03 5.73 0.97
CA TYR A 159 16.51 4.56 1.73
C TYR A 159 15.36 3.61 2.01
N VAL A 160 15.60 2.32 1.81
CA VAL A 160 14.67 1.25 2.18
C VAL A 160 15.34 0.35 3.20
N THR A 161 14.74 0.26 4.39
CA THR A 161 15.23 -0.60 5.46
C THR A 161 14.25 -1.74 5.69
N ILE A 162 14.74 -2.97 5.68
CA ILE A 162 13.96 -4.15 6.02
C ILE A 162 14.43 -4.63 7.39
N VAL A 163 13.47 -4.78 8.32
CA VAL A 163 13.78 -5.25 9.66
C VAL A 163 13.93 -6.77 9.62
N GLY A 164 15.11 -7.26 10.01
CA GLY A 164 15.39 -8.69 10.04
C GLY A 164 14.50 -9.44 11.03
N SER A 165 14.10 -10.63 10.65
CA SER A 165 13.32 -11.56 11.46
C SER A 165 14.03 -12.92 11.49
N PRO A 166 14.00 -13.64 12.61
CA PRO A 166 14.58 -14.99 12.67
C PRO A 166 13.89 -16.02 11.77
N PHE A 167 12.72 -15.64 11.19
CA PHE A 167 11.93 -16.49 10.30
C PHE A 167 12.12 -16.16 8.80
N GLN A 168 13.09 -15.29 8.47
CA GLN A 168 13.31 -14.81 7.11
C GLN A 168 14.81 -14.83 6.81
N THR A 169 15.15 -15.41 5.68
CA THR A 169 16.55 -15.47 5.26
C THR A 169 16.94 -14.23 4.44
N PRO A 170 18.22 -13.85 4.42
CA PRO A 170 18.70 -12.78 3.54
C PRO A 170 18.45 -13.06 2.05
N GLU A 171 18.44 -14.33 1.65
CA GLU A 171 18.19 -14.78 0.29
C GLU A 171 16.76 -14.50 -0.13
N GLU A 172 15.76 -14.79 0.72
CA GLU A 172 14.34 -14.47 0.48
C GLU A 172 14.13 -12.97 0.33
N VAL A 173 14.83 -12.17 1.13
CA VAL A 173 14.78 -10.70 1.03
C VAL A 173 15.38 -10.24 -0.29
N ALA A 174 16.54 -10.78 -0.69
CA ALA A 174 17.20 -10.43 -1.94
C ALA A 174 16.36 -10.81 -3.17
N GLU A 175 15.74 -11.98 -3.17
CA GLU A 175 14.83 -12.43 -4.23
C GLU A 175 13.65 -11.47 -4.38
N LEU A 176 13.01 -11.09 -3.27
CA LEU A 176 11.90 -10.14 -3.30
C LEU A 176 12.32 -8.75 -3.82
N VAL A 177 13.47 -8.25 -3.39
CA VAL A 177 13.99 -6.92 -3.79
C VAL A 177 14.36 -6.88 -5.27
N LEU A 178 14.87 -7.98 -5.82
CA LEU A 178 15.30 -8.09 -7.22
C LEU A 178 14.17 -8.50 -8.16
N SER A 179 13.00 -8.87 -7.63
CA SER A 179 11.86 -9.29 -8.45
C SER A 179 11.19 -8.09 -9.11
N ASP A 180 10.76 -8.28 -10.35
CA ASP A 180 9.93 -7.32 -11.06
C ASP A 180 8.52 -7.24 -10.48
N ALA A 181 7.85 -6.10 -10.69
CA ALA A 181 6.46 -5.94 -10.32
C ALA A 181 5.57 -7.00 -10.99
N ASN A 182 4.62 -7.54 -10.25
CA ASN A 182 3.63 -8.43 -10.83
C ASN A 182 2.87 -7.71 -11.96
N PRO A 183 2.57 -8.39 -13.07
CA PRO A 183 1.74 -7.81 -14.11
C PRO A 183 0.37 -7.43 -13.55
N LEU A 184 -0.19 -6.37 -14.11
CA LEU A 184 -1.53 -5.93 -13.75
C LEU A 184 -2.55 -6.97 -14.21
N GLU A 185 -3.25 -7.59 -13.26
CA GLU A 185 -4.31 -8.53 -13.53
C GLU A 185 -5.67 -7.93 -13.18
N SER A 186 -6.64 -8.04 -14.08
CA SER A 186 -8.01 -7.67 -13.79
C SER A 186 -8.66 -8.73 -12.90
N LYS A 187 -9.23 -8.29 -11.78
CA LYS A 187 -10.11 -9.13 -10.95
C LYS A 187 -11.58 -9.00 -11.36
N PHE A 188 -11.85 -8.36 -12.50
CA PHE A 188 -13.19 -8.23 -13.01
C PHE A 188 -13.74 -9.60 -13.41
N SER A 189 -14.85 -9.98 -12.77
CA SER A 189 -15.66 -11.15 -13.12
C SER A 189 -17.11 -10.71 -13.17
N PRO A 190 -17.80 -10.93 -14.30
CA PRO A 190 -19.20 -10.56 -14.41
C PRO A 190 -20.03 -11.35 -13.39
N SER A 191 -20.65 -10.65 -12.43
CA SER A 191 -21.60 -11.26 -11.50
C SER A 191 -22.99 -11.35 -12.14
N TYR A 192 -23.82 -12.27 -11.66
CA TYR A 192 -25.24 -12.37 -12.10
C TYR A 192 -25.98 -11.03 -11.96
N SER A 193 -25.78 -10.33 -10.86
CA SER A 193 -26.42 -9.02 -10.64
C SER A 193 -25.96 -7.99 -11.67
N MET A 194 -24.68 -7.98 -12.02
CA MET A 194 -24.15 -7.09 -13.06
C MET A 194 -24.75 -7.42 -14.43
N VAL A 195 -24.81 -8.70 -14.80
CA VAL A 195 -25.38 -9.13 -16.07
C VAL A 195 -26.85 -8.74 -16.17
N LEU A 196 -27.64 -8.96 -15.11
CA LEU A 196 -29.04 -8.55 -15.07
C LEU A 196 -29.21 -7.05 -15.21
N ASN A 197 -28.37 -6.25 -14.53
CA ASN A 197 -28.39 -4.79 -14.65
C ASN A 197 -28.02 -4.28 -16.05
N LEU A 198 -27.07 -4.95 -16.72
CA LEU A 198 -26.73 -4.64 -18.11
C LEU A 198 -27.89 -4.96 -19.05
N LEU A 199 -28.51 -6.14 -18.92
CA LEU A 199 -29.61 -6.55 -19.75
C LEU A 199 -30.93 -5.76 -19.54
N GLN A 200 -31.04 -5.00 -18.43
CA GLN A 200 -32.11 -4.04 -18.24
C GLN A 200 -31.96 -2.78 -19.10
N ARG A 201 -30.76 -2.46 -19.56
CA ARG A 201 -30.44 -1.20 -20.24
C ARG A 201 -29.93 -1.40 -21.67
N PHE A 202 -29.39 -2.57 -21.97
CA PHE A 202 -28.71 -2.89 -23.21
C PHE A 202 -29.24 -4.22 -23.78
N THR A 203 -29.18 -4.39 -25.07
CA THR A 203 -29.39 -5.70 -25.71
C THR A 203 -28.26 -6.66 -25.30
N LEU A 204 -28.48 -7.96 -25.56
CA LEU A 204 -27.47 -8.98 -25.25
C LEU A 204 -26.15 -8.71 -26.00
N GLU A 205 -26.25 -8.30 -27.26
CA GLU A 205 -25.11 -7.99 -28.11
C GLU A 205 -24.31 -6.77 -27.57
N GLU A 206 -25.00 -5.69 -27.24
CA GLU A 206 -24.37 -4.51 -26.63
C GLU A 206 -23.74 -4.82 -25.28
N ALA A 207 -24.41 -5.62 -24.44
CA ALA A 207 -23.89 -6.07 -23.16
C ALA A 207 -22.61 -6.91 -23.31
N LYS A 208 -22.57 -7.83 -24.28
CA LYS A 208 -21.39 -8.61 -24.64
C LYS A 208 -20.23 -7.68 -25.10
N GLU A 209 -20.54 -6.74 -25.99
CA GLU A 209 -19.52 -5.80 -26.49
C GLU A 209 -18.91 -4.97 -25.36
N LEU A 210 -19.70 -4.51 -24.40
CA LEU A 210 -19.21 -3.82 -23.21
C LEU A 210 -18.26 -4.67 -22.38
N VAL A 211 -18.57 -5.95 -22.15
CA VAL A 211 -17.71 -6.88 -21.43
C VAL A 211 -16.43 -7.17 -22.21
N LEU A 212 -16.50 -7.33 -23.53
CA LEU A 212 -15.35 -7.55 -24.40
C LEU A 212 -14.39 -6.36 -24.45
N LYS A 213 -14.87 -5.13 -24.21
CA LYS A 213 -14.04 -3.93 -24.08
C LYS A 213 -13.40 -3.78 -22.69
N SER A 214 -13.65 -4.70 -21.74
CA SER A 214 -13.07 -4.65 -20.41
C SER A 214 -11.57 -4.99 -20.40
N PHE A 215 -10.83 -4.41 -19.46
CA PHE A 215 -9.43 -4.79 -19.25
C PHE A 215 -9.26 -6.29 -18.91
N GLY A 216 -10.27 -6.89 -18.26
CA GLY A 216 -10.28 -8.33 -17.97
C GLY A 216 -10.26 -9.18 -19.24
N TYR A 217 -11.04 -8.84 -20.25
CA TYR A 217 -11.00 -9.51 -21.55
C TYR A 217 -9.67 -9.27 -22.27
N PHE A 218 -9.22 -8.01 -22.34
CA PHE A 218 -7.95 -7.65 -22.95
C PHE A 218 -6.77 -8.43 -22.36
N SER A 219 -6.67 -8.50 -21.03
CA SER A 219 -5.59 -9.24 -20.36
C SER A 219 -5.69 -10.76 -20.54
N SER A 220 -6.88 -11.29 -20.85
CA SER A 220 -7.12 -12.71 -21.08
C SER A 220 -7.06 -13.10 -22.55
N SER A 221 -7.17 -12.14 -23.47
CA SER A 221 -7.24 -12.40 -24.93
C SER A 221 -6.03 -13.16 -25.44
N SER A 222 -4.83 -12.83 -24.99
CA SER A 222 -3.59 -13.53 -25.37
C SER A 222 -3.57 -15.02 -24.98
N ARG A 223 -4.36 -15.43 -23.98
CA ARG A 223 -4.50 -16.84 -23.59
C ARG A 223 -5.70 -17.50 -24.27
N ILE A 224 -6.74 -16.75 -24.57
CA ILE A 224 -8.01 -17.25 -25.13
C ILE A 224 -7.90 -17.40 -26.64
N GLU A 225 -7.32 -16.45 -27.36
CA GLU A 225 -7.20 -16.48 -28.82
C GLU A 225 -6.55 -17.76 -29.38
N PRO A 226 -5.43 -18.28 -28.85
CA PRO A 226 -4.89 -19.56 -29.33
C PRO A 226 -5.82 -20.74 -29.11
N LEU A 227 -6.61 -20.71 -28.02
CA LEU A 227 -7.58 -21.79 -27.72
C LEU A 227 -8.80 -21.71 -28.64
N LEU A 228 -9.26 -20.53 -29.01
CA LEU A 228 -10.33 -20.35 -29.97
C LEU A 228 -9.91 -20.83 -31.38
N LEU A 229 -8.70 -20.48 -31.81
CA LEU A 229 -8.16 -20.97 -33.09
C LEU A 229 -8.05 -22.48 -33.10
N LEU A 230 -7.57 -23.11 -32.05
CA LEU A 230 -7.51 -24.56 -31.92
C LEU A 230 -8.90 -25.21 -31.92
N HIS A 231 -9.87 -24.59 -31.25
CA HIS A 231 -11.27 -25.04 -31.27
C HIS A 231 -11.84 -25.03 -32.68
N ASP A 232 -11.66 -23.93 -33.42
CA ASP A 232 -12.14 -23.78 -34.78
C ASP A 232 -11.48 -24.79 -35.74
N GLU A 233 -10.18 -25.07 -35.56
CA GLU A 233 -9.46 -26.11 -36.32
C GLU A 233 -10.01 -27.52 -36.04
N ILE A 234 -10.35 -27.82 -34.78
CA ILE A 234 -10.92 -29.10 -34.38
C ILE A 234 -12.33 -29.24 -34.95
N ASP A 235 -13.15 -28.21 -34.86
CA ASP A 235 -14.51 -28.21 -35.40
C ASP A 235 -14.50 -28.40 -36.95
N ALA A 236 -13.57 -27.76 -37.64
CA ALA A 236 -13.39 -27.96 -39.08
C ALA A 236 -13.07 -29.43 -39.40
N LYS A 237 -12.15 -30.05 -38.65
CA LYS A 237 -11.81 -31.47 -38.82
C LYS A 237 -12.98 -32.43 -38.50
N ILE A 238 -13.74 -32.12 -37.46
CA ILE A 238 -14.95 -32.90 -37.11
C ILE A 238 -15.97 -32.83 -38.27
N ASN A 239 -16.20 -31.64 -38.84
CA ASN A 239 -17.11 -31.46 -39.96
C ASN A 239 -16.62 -32.17 -41.22
N GLU A 240 -15.33 -32.19 -41.51
CA GLU A 240 -14.74 -32.99 -42.59
C GLU A 240 -14.96 -34.48 -42.35
N CYS A 241 -14.70 -35.00 -41.16
CA CYS A 241 -14.94 -36.40 -40.83
C CYS A 241 -16.42 -36.80 -40.97
N ASN A 242 -17.34 -35.93 -40.54
CA ASN A 242 -18.78 -36.19 -40.65
C ASN A 242 -19.25 -36.16 -42.11
N SER A 243 -18.54 -35.47 -43.00
CA SER A 243 -18.88 -35.45 -44.43
C SER A 243 -18.51 -36.77 -45.18
N PHE A 244 -17.66 -37.60 -44.56
CA PHE A 244 -17.26 -38.90 -45.08
C PHE A 244 -18.14 -40.06 -44.59
N VAL A 245 -19.09 -39.81 -43.71
CA VAL A 245 -20.04 -40.81 -43.18
C VAL A 245 -21.38 -40.65 -43.95
N CYS A 246 -21.38 -41.05 -45.22
CA CYS A 246 -22.59 -41.32 -46.05
C CYS A 246 -22.45 -42.63 -46.76
#